data_288b838784c724c7133aae5c37b818b1
#
_entry.id   288b838784c724c7133aae5c37b818b1
#
_cell.length_a   1.000
_cell.length_b   1.000
_cell.length_c   1.000
_cell.angle_alpha   90.00
_cell.angle_beta   90.00
_cell.angle_gamma   90.00
#
_symmetry.space_group_name_H-M   'P 1'
#
loop_
_entity.id
_entity.type
_entity.pdbx_description
1 polymer ?
#
loop_
_entity_poly.entity_id
_entity_poly.type
_entity_poly.pdbx_seq_one_letter_code
_entity_poly.pdbx_strand_id
1 'polypeptide(L)'
;MISGVVANAQSQSLFPTRDCRMDVKRRTKIIVSLGPATDNAKVMAALVQEGIDVARINMSHGSPEDHQRRAALLRKCTQEQNRSVGLLMDLQGPKIRIQGFRQGPIQLRNGKIFIIDPALGSQAGTDQSVGTTYQALPEDVVQGDRLLLDDGNITLRVEEVSQNQIITLSLIHI
;
A
#
# COMPACT_ATOMS: atom_id res chain seq x y z
N MET A 1 70.42 -35.08 2.99
CA MET A 1 69.41 -34.17 2.43
C MET A 1 68.12 -34.91 2.39
N ILE A 2 67.27 -34.67 3.34
CA ILE A 2 65.96 -35.33 3.41
C ILE A 2 64.89 -34.26 3.11
N SER A 3 64.24 -34.43 1.93
CA SER A 3 63.17 -33.55 1.47
C SER A 3 61.87 -33.87 2.23
N GLY A 4 61.34 -32.88 2.95
CA GLY A 4 60.07 -32.99 3.64
C GLY A 4 58.90 -32.85 2.68
N VAL A 5 58.01 -33.84 2.68
CA VAL A 5 56.70 -33.80 2.03
C VAL A 5 55.70 -33.14 2.99
N VAL A 6 55.24 -31.95 2.65
CA VAL A 6 54.13 -31.30 3.35
C VAL A 6 52.85 -31.85 2.80
N ALA A 7 52.13 -32.68 3.55
CA ALA A 7 50.80 -33.13 3.20
C ALA A 7 49.78 -32.02 3.49
N ASN A 8 49.18 -31.52 2.45
CA ASN A 8 48.09 -30.54 2.51
C ASN A 8 46.78 -31.29 2.86
N ALA A 9 46.40 -31.25 4.13
CA ALA A 9 45.14 -31.82 4.59
C ALA A 9 43.99 -30.89 4.19
N GLN A 10 43.41 -31.12 3.04
CA GLN A 10 42.10 -30.58 2.70
C GLN A 10 41.07 -31.29 3.59
N SER A 11 40.53 -30.58 4.56
CA SER A 11 39.38 -31.03 5.33
C SER A 11 38.15 -31.01 4.42
N GLN A 12 37.88 -32.12 3.74
CA GLN A 12 36.60 -32.39 3.13
C GLN A 12 35.59 -32.60 4.27
N SER A 13 34.63 -31.72 4.42
CA SER A 13 33.49 -31.95 5.31
C SER A 13 32.75 -33.21 4.86
N LEU A 14 32.82 -34.25 5.67
CA LEU A 14 32.17 -35.56 5.44
C LEU A 14 30.64 -35.55 5.61
N PHE A 15 30.06 -34.40 5.77
CA PHE A 15 28.60 -34.27 5.84
C PHE A 15 28.13 -33.46 4.63
N PRO A 16 27.39 -34.08 3.69
CA PRO A 16 26.64 -33.30 2.75
C PRO A 16 25.64 -32.49 3.59
N THR A 17 25.74 -31.17 3.57
CA THR A 17 24.68 -30.28 4.01
C THR A 17 23.51 -30.51 3.06
N ARG A 18 22.77 -31.60 3.27
CA ARG A 18 21.43 -31.73 2.75
C ARG A 18 20.66 -30.58 3.37
N ASP A 19 20.39 -29.59 2.55
CA ASP A 19 19.36 -28.61 2.79
C ASP A 19 18.04 -29.41 2.86
N CYS A 20 17.80 -30.03 4.02
CA CYS A 20 16.61 -30.83 4.30
C CYS A 20 15.50 -29.84 4.62
N ARG A 21 15.24 -28.89 3.71
CA ARG A 21 13.94 -28.23 3.66
C ARG A 21 12.96 -29.32 3.22
N MET A 22 12.45 -30.03 4.20
CA MET A 22 11.27 -30.86 3.97
C MET A 22 10.28 -29.93 3.27
N ASP A 23 9.82 -30.34 2.13
CA ASP A 23 8.77 -29.65 1.34
C ASP A 23 7.45 -29.83 2.12
N VAL A 24 7.43 -29.25 3.33
CA VAL A 24 6.25 -29.20 4.18
C VAL A 24 5.28 -28.30 3.45
N LYS A 25 4.31 -28.90 2.77
CA LYS A 25 3.21 -28.17 2.16
C LYS A 25 2.51 -27.37 3.26
N ARG A 26 2.88 -26.12 3.42
CA ARG A 26 2.22 -25.22 4.37
C ARG A 26 0.74 -25.12 4.02
N ARG A 27 -0.12 -25.30 5.02
CA ARG A 27 -1.55 -25.06 4.86
C ARG A 27 -1.84 -23.56 4.80
N THR A 28 -1.13 -22.77 5.60
CA THR A 28 -1.24 -21.32 5.61
C THR A 28 -0.51 -20.72 4.41
N LYS A 29 -1.18 -19.86 3.66
CA LYS A 29 -0.63 -19.14 2.54
C LYS A 29 -0.12 -17.77 2.99
N ILE A 30 1.04 -17.36 2.47
CA ILE A 30 1.64 -16.06 2.76
C ILE A 30 1.38 -15.14 1.59
N ILE A 31 0.65 -14.04 1.86
CA ILE A 31 0.42 -12.96 0.91
C ILE A 31 1.30 -11.78 1.30
N VAL A 32 2.11 -11.29 0.37
CA VAL A 32 2.98 -10.12 0.56
C VAL A 32 2.51 -8.98 -0.32
N SER A 33 2.24 -7.81 0.27
CA SER A 33 1.95 -6.60 -0.51
C SER A 33 3.25 -5.99 -1.04
N LEU A 34 3.29 -5.81 -2.36
CA LEU A 34 4.41 -5.17 -3.03
C LEU A 34 4.28 -3.64 -2.95
N GLY A 35 5.40 -2.96 -2.74
CA GLY A 35 5.48 -1.51 -2.63
C GLY A 35 6.93 -1.03 -2.72
N PRO A 36 7.21 0.26 -2.43
CA PRO A 36 8.56 0.83 -2.55
C PRO A 36 9.65 0.04 -1.85
N ALA A 37 9.36 -0.54 -0.68
CA ALA A 37 10.30 -1.37 0.08
C ALA A 37 10.68 -2.69 -0.62
N THR A 38 9.84 -3.17 -1.55
CA THR A 38 10.05 -4.42 -2.30
C THR A 38 10.45 -4.19 -3.75
N ASP A 39 10.65 -2.95 -4.19
CA ASP A 39 10.99 -2.59 -5.58
C ASP A 39 12.45 -2.94 -5.94
N ASN A 40 13.21 -3.51 -5.01
CA ASN A 40 14.58 -3.97 -5.21
C ASN A 40 14.61 -5.45 -5.60
N ALA A 41 15.38 -5.80 -6.64
CA ALA A 41 15.49 -7.15 -7.14
C ALA A 41 16.01 -8.16 -6.09
N LYS A 42 16.93 -7.76 -5.21
CA LYS A 42 17.44 -8.63 -4.14
C LYS A 42 16.33 -8.96 -3.12
N VAL A 43 15.53 -7.96 -2.74
CA VAL A 43 14.42 -8.14 -1.81
C VAL A 43 13.34 -9.02 -2.44
N MET A 44 13.00 -8.78 -3.70
CA MET A 44 12.02 -9.59 -4.42
C MET A 44 12.47 -11.06 -4.53
N ALA A 45 13.73 -11.29 -4.89
CA ALA A 45 14.30 -12.62 -4.97
C ALA A 45 14.31 -13.33 -3.61
N ALA A 46 14.63 -12.62 -2.53
CA ALA A 46 14.59 -13.15 -1.16
C ALA A 46 13.16 -13.54 -0.76
N LEU A 47 12.16 -12.70 -1.05
CA LEU A 47 10.75 -13.02 -0.77
C LEU A 47 10.30 -14.29 -1.49
N VAL A 48 10.67 -14.45 -2.77
CA VAL A 48 10.38 -15.66 -3.54
C VAL A 48 11.10 -16.87 -2.92
N GLN A 49 12.36 -16.73 -2.53
CA GLN A 49 13.17 -17.77 -1.90
C GLN A 49 12.57 -18.23 -0.56
N GLU A 50 12.13 -17.29 0.27
CA GLU A 50 11.46 -17.57 1.55
C GLU A 50 10.08 -18.21 1.39
N GLY A 51 9.56 -18.24 0.18
CA GLY A 51 8.38 -19.03 -0.15
C GLY A 51 7.07 -18.30 0.04
N ILE A 52 6.97 -17.06 -0.40
CA ILE A 52 5.67 -16.42 -0.53
C ILE A 52 4.79 -17.20 -1.52
N ASP A 53 3.50 -17.23 -1.27
CA ASP A 53 2.52 -17.89 -2.13
C ASP A 53 1.85 -16.90 -3.09
N VAL A 54 1.61 -15.67 -2.64
CA VAL A 54 0.94 -14.62 -3.42
C VAL A 54 1.62 -13.28 -3.19
N ALA A 55 1.86 -12.55 -4.27
CA ALA A 55 2.26 -11.15 -4.26
C ALA A 55 1.05 -10.27 -4.60
N ARG A 56 0.69 -9.35 -3.71
CA ARG A 56 -0.44 -8.42 -3.89
C ARG A 56 0.08 -7.07 -4.37
N ILE A 57 -0.46 -6.57 -5.46
CA ILE A 57 -0.28 -5.19 -5.93
C ILE A 57 -1.55 -4.40 -5.59
N ASN A 58 -1.41 -3.38 -4.73
CA ASN A 58 -2.51 -2.49 -4.39
C ASN A 58 -2.63 -1.39 -5.46
N MET A 59 -3.69 -1.46 -6.28
CA MET A 59 -3.94 -0.51 -7.36
C MET A 59 -4.41 0.87 -6.87
N SER A 60 -4.64 1.03 -5.56
CA SER A 60 -4.98 2.33 -4.97
C SER A 60 -3.79 3.28 -4.81
N HIS A 61 -2.55 2.78 -4.97
CA HIS A 61 -1.31 3.54 -4.75
C HIS A 61 -0.29 3.21 -5.84
N GLY A 62 0.43 4.22 -6.30
CA GLY A 62 1.41 4.10 -7.36
C GLY A 62 0.83 4.34 -8.76
N SER A 63 1.68 4.29 -9.77
CA SER A 63 1.30 4.47 -11.16
C SER A 63 1.14 3.12 -11.89
N PRO A 64 0.46 3.08 -13.05
CA PRO A 64 0.40 1.89 -13.88
C PRO A 64 1.80 1.33 -14.23
N GLU A 65 2.77 2.21 -14.45
CA GLU A 65 4.15 1.85 -14.76
C GLU A 65 4.85 1.17 -13.58
N ASP A 66 4.58 1.65 -12.34
CA ASP A 66 5.07 1.03 -11.11
C ASP A 66 4.52 -0.40 -10.98
N HIS A 67 3.24 -0.57 -11.24
CA HIS A 67 2.58 -1.88 -11.16
C HIS A 67 3.14 -2.86 -12.20
N GLN A 68 3.32 -2.41 -13.44
CA GLN A 68 3.93 -3.21 -14.50
C GLN A 68 5.37 -3.62 -14.15
N ARG A 69 6.17 -2.67 -13.64
CA ARG A 69 7.55 -2.93 -13.22
C ARG A 69 7.62 -3.98 -12.10
N ARG A 70 6.77 -3.86 -11.07
CA ARG A 70 6.68 -4.84 -9.97
C ARG A 70 6.27 -6.22 -10.45
N ALA A 71 5.26 -6.29 -11.32
CA ALA A 71 4.81 -7.55 -11.89
C ALA A 71 5.91 -8.23 -12.74
N ALA A 72 6.62 -7.45 -13.58
CA ALA A 72 7.72 -7.94 -14.38
C ALA A 72 8.89 -8.45 -13.52
N LEU A 73 9.26 -7.69 -12.46
CA LEU A 73 10.31 -8.08 -11.53
C LEU A 73 9.95 -9.37 -10.78
N LEU A 74 8.73 -9.51 -10.29
CA LEU A 74 8.26 -10.75 -9.65
C LEU A 74 8.37 -11.94 -10.62
N ARG A 75 7.85 -11.81 -11.84
CA ARG A 75 7.88 -12.89 -12.84
C ARG A 75 9.31 -13.31 -13.17
N LYS A 76 10.23 -12.35 -13.29
CA LYS A 76 11.65 -12.64 -13.49
C LYS A 76 12.22 -13.45 -12.32
N CYS A 77 12.04 -13.00 -11.08
CA CYS A 77 12.55 -13.71 -9.90
C CYS A 77 11.94 -15.10 -9.72
N THR A 78 10.65 -15.27 -10.03
CA THR A 78 9.99 -16.59 -9.93
C THR A 78 10.51 -17.55 -10.98
N GLN A 79 10.76 -17.07 -12.21
CA GLN A 79 11.33 -17.87 -13.29
C GLN A 79 12.76 -18.30 -12.97
N GLU A 80 13.62 -17.39 -12.49
CA GLU A 80 15.00 -17.68 -12.12
C GLU A 80 15.11 -18.72 -10.99
N GLN A 81 14.13 -18.77 -10.10
CA GLN A 81 14.11 -19.68 -8.96
C GLN A 81 13.23 -20.92 -9.18
N ASN A 82 12.66 -21.08 -10.38
CA ASN A 82 11.73 -22.16 -10.72
C ASN A 82 10.61 -22.33 -9.68
N ARG A 83 10.01 -21.21 -9.26
CA ARG A 83 8.92 -21.17 -8.28
C ARG A 83 7.68 -20.51 -8.86
N SER A 84 6.51 -20.97 -8.41
CA SER A 84 5.23 -20.36 -8.77
C SER A 84 4.74 -19.48 -7.62
N VAL A 85 4.50 -18.20 -7.91
CA VAL A 85 3.90 -17.23 -6.99
C VAL A 85 2.71 -16.58 -7.69
N GLY A 86 1.54 -16.60 -7.05
CA GLY A 86 0.36 -15.93 -7.56
C GLY A 86 0.54 -14.40 -7.56
N LEU A 87 0.03 -13.72 -8.58
CA LEU A 87 -0.04 -12.26 -8.61
C LEU A 87 -1.49 -11.83 -8.41
N LEU A 88 -1.76 -11.14 -7.31
CA LEU A 88 -3.07 -10.59 -6.97
C LEU A 88 -3.08 -9.09 -7.21
N MET A 89 -3.93 -8.65 -8.13
CA MET A 89 -4.20 -7.23 -8.35
C MET A 89 -5.42 -6.83 -7.53
N ASP A 90 -5.17 -6.05 -6.46
CA ASP A 90 -6.23 -5.52 -5.61
C ASP A 90 -6.74 -4.21 -6.22
N LEU A 91 -7.85 -4.31 -6.93
CA LEU A 91 -8.43 -3.21 -7.68
C LEU A 91 -9.01 -2.16 -6.74
N GLN A 92 -8.74 -0.91 -7.07
CA GLN A 92 -9.40 0.20 -6.41
C GLN A 92 -10.89 0.18 -6.78
N GLY A 93 -11.75 -0.05 -5.78
CA GLY A 93 -13.18 0.18 -5.93
C GLY A 93 -13.51 1.67 -6.08
N PRO A 94 -14.79 2.04 -6.27
CA PRO A 94 -15.22 3.42 -6.19
C PRO A 94 -14.84 3.96 -4.81
N LYS A 95 -13.86 4.88 -4.76
CA LYS A 95 -13.35 5.45 -3.52
C LYS A 95 -13.61 6.95 -3.52
N ILE A 96 -14.42 7.39 -2.58
CA ILE A 96 -14.65 8.82 -2.34
C ILE A 96 -13.38 9.37 -1.71
N ARG A 97 -12.83 10.44 -2.29
CA ARG A 97 -11.63 11.11 -1.79
C ARG A 97 -11.85 12.61 -1.73
N ILE A 98 -11.29 13.24 -0.72
CA ILE A 98 -11.08 14.69 -0.75
C ILE A 98 -10.00 15.03 -1.77
N GLN A 99 -10.10 16.22 -2.35
CA GLN A 99 -9.13 16.74 -3.30
C GLN A 99 -7.88 17.30 -2.58
N GLY A 100 -6.91 17.80 -3.34
CA GLY A 100 -5.68 18.35 -2.82
C GLY A 100 -5.83 19.78 -2.28
N PHE A 101 -4.88 20.19 -1.44
CA PHE A 101 -4.77 21.51 -0.85
C PHE A 101 -3.69 22.34 -1.56
N ARG A 102 -3.92 23.66 -1.75
CA ARG A 102 -3.00 24.56 -2.47
C ARG A 102 -1.61 24.64 -1.84
N GLN A 103 -1.53 24.59 -0.52
CA GLN A 103 -0.30 24.81 0.24
C GLN A 103 0.20 23.53 0.94
N GLY A 104 -0.24 22.34 0.47
CA GLY A 104 0.07 21.07 1.11
C GLY A 104 -0.85 20.74 2.29
N PRO A 105 -0.47 19.81 3.16
CA PRO A 105 -1.32 19.35 4.25
C PRO A 105 -1.79 20.49 5.15
N ILE A 106 -3.06 20.44 5.57
CA ILE A 106 -3.65 21.38 6.53
C ILE A 106 -3.89 20.70 7.86
N GLN A 107 -4.04 21.50 8.91
CA GLN A 107 -4.44 21.03 10.22
C GLN A 107 -5.87 21.46 10.52
N LEU A 108 -6.78 20.51 10.59
CA LEU A 108 -8.13 20.74 11.07
C LEU A 108 -8.12 20.94 12.59
N ARG A 109 -8.95 21.85 13.08
CA ARG A 109 -9.12 22.10 14.52
C ARG A 109 -10.50 21.67 14.97
N ASN A 110 -10.56 21.01 16.12
CA ASN A 110 -11.84 20.62 16.73
C ASN A 110 -12.78 21.82 16.90
N GLY A 111 -14.05 21.64 16.58
CA GLY A 111 -15.08 22.67 16.67
C GLY A 111 -15.01 23.76 15.60
N LYS A 112 -14.18 23.59 14.56
CA LYS A 112 -14.15 24.51 13.43
C LYS A 112 -15.04 24.03 12.30
N ILE A 113 -15.65 24.99 11.62
CA ILE A 113 -16.38 24.72 10.38
C ILE A 113 -15.39 24.41 9.26
N PHE A 114 -15.73 23.37 8.49
CA PHE A 114 -14.98 22.96 7.32
C PHE A 114 -15.97 22.58 6.22
N ILE A 115 -15.74 23.07 4.99
CA ILE A 115 -16.67 22.93 3.89
C ILE A 115 -16.14 21.90 2.91
N ILE A 116 -16.99 20.94 2.52
CA ILE A 116 -16.73 20.07 1.38
C ILE A 116 -17.53 20.61 0.20
N ASP A 117 -16.82 21.04 -0.85
CA ASP A 117 -17.39 21.65 -2.04
C ASP A 117 -17.02 20.81 -3.27
N PRO A 118 -17.94 20.02 -3.82
CA PRO A 118 -17.68 19.20 -5.02
C PRO A 118 -17.23 20.01 -6.24
N ALA A 119 -17.61 21.29 -6.34
CA ALA A 119 -17.23 22.15 -7.46
C ALA A 119 -15.79 22.67 -7.34
N LEU A 120 -15.14 22.49 -6.18
CA LEU A 120 -13.78 22.99 -5.97
C LEU A 120 -12.76 22.15 -6.75
N GLY A 121 -11.85 22.79 -7.46
CA GLY A 121 -10.83 22.13 -8.28
C GLY A 121 -9.87 21.24 -7.49
N SER A 122 -9.19 20.34 -8.18
CA SER A 122 -8.41 19.23 -7.58
C SER A 122 -7.25 19.66 -6.67
N GLN A 123 -6.74 20.88 -6.77
CA GLN A 123 -5.66 21.43 -5.93
C GLN A 123 -6.07 22.79 -5.34
N ALA A 124 -7.36 23.01 -5.17
CA ALA A 124 -7.89 24.29 -4.75
C ALA A 124 -8.26 24.36 -3.25
N GLY A 125 -8.07 23.27 -2.50
CA GLY A 125 -8.37 23.20 -1.08
C GLY A 125 -7.59 24.22 -0.25
N THR A 126 -8.23 24.66 0.84
CA THR A 126 -7.71 25.60 1.84
C THR A 126 -7.91 25.07 3.23
N ASP A 127 -7.58 25.84 4.27
CA ASP A 127 -7.90 25.51 5.66
C ASP A 127 -9.39 25.63 6.01
N GLN A 128 -10.23 26.11 5.08
CA GLN A 128 -11.67 26.29 5.25
C GLN A 128 -12.50 25.37 4.39
N SER A 129 -11.98 24.92 3.26
CA SER A 129 -12.73 24.12 2.30
C SER A 129 -11.85 23.19 1.46
N VAL A 130 -12.45 22.08 1.00
CA VAL A 130 -11.79 21.12 0.09
C VAL A 130 -12.81 20.55 -0.88
N GLY A 131 -12.33 20.21 -2.09
CA GLY A 131 -13.12 19.47 -3.08
C GLY A 131 -13.24 17.98 -2.74
N THR A 132 -14.15 17.30 -3.43
CA THR A 132 -14.29 15.85 -3.39
C THR A 132 -14.32 15.26 -4.79
N THR A 133 -13.90 13.99 -4.92
CA THR A 133 -14.03 13.23 -6.17
C THR A 133 -15.46 12.79 -6.46
N TYR A 134 -16.34 12.83 -5.47
CA TYR A 134 -17.75 12.42 -5.59
C TYR A 134 -18.66 13.63 -5.66
N GLN A 135 -19.09 13.96 -6.86
CA GLN A 135 -19.87 15.18 -7.15
C GLN A 135 -21.28 15.15 -6.55
N ALA A 136 -21.89 13.97 -6.44
CA ALA A 136 -23.22 13.79 -5.87
C ALA A 136 -23.23 13.67 -4.34
N LEU A 137 -22.10 13.80 -3.66
CA LEU A 137 -22.03 13.67 -2.20
C LEU A 137 -23.04 14.55 -1.45
N PRO A 138 -23.32 15.81 -1.85
CA PRO A 138 -24.34 16.62 -1.19
C PRO A 138 -25.77 16.07 -1.29
N GLU A 139 -26.06 15.23 -2.29
CA GLU A 139 -27.38 14.60 -2.46
C GLU A 139 -27.56 13.39 -1.52
N ASP A 140 -26.43 12.77 -1.12
CA ASP A 140 -26.42 11.53 -0.34
C ASP A 140 -26.28 11.76 1.18
N VAL A 141 -26.06 13.00 1.61
CA VAL A 141 -25.86 13.32 3.03
C VAL A 141 -26.90 14.30 3.55
N VAL A 142 -27.23 14.15 4.82
CA VAL A 142 -28.17 15.05 5.51
C VAL A 142 -27.55 15.60 6.80
N GLN A 143 -28.15 16.67 7.34
CA GLN A 143 -27.74 17.24 8.62
C GLN A 143 -27.67 16.18 9.73
N GLY A 144 -26.58 16.15 10.47
CA GLY A 144 -26.32 15.19 11.54
C GLY A 144 -25.46 14.00 11.12
N ASP A 145 -25.32 13.74 9.83
CA ASP A 145 -24.46 12.65 9.32
C ASP A 145 -22.98 12.87 9.69
N ARG A 146 -22.24 11.78 9.74
CA ARG A 146 -20.80 11.79 10.00
C ARG A 146 -20.03 11.35 8.78
N LEU A 147 -19.13 12.21 8.33
CA LEU A 147 -18.16 11.89 7.30
C LEU A 147 -16.86 11.48 7.98
N LEU A 148 -16.42 10.26 7.71
CA LEU A 148 -15.18 9.70 8.26
C LEU A 148 -14.07 9.80 7.21
N LEU A 149 -12.98 10.48 7.57
CA LEU A 149 -11.80 10.63 6.74
C LEU A 149 -10.60 9.93 7.41
N ASP A 150 -9.63 9.50 6.59
CA ASP A 150 -8.41 8.85 7.06
C ASP A 150 -8.72 7.67 7.99
N ASP A 151 -9.51 6.72 7.46
CA ASP A 151 -9.96 5.51 8.17
C ASP A 151 -10.63 5.78 9.54
N GLY A 152 -11.27 6.97 9.67
CA GLY A 152 -11.99 7.38 10.86
C GLY A 152 -11.19 8.20 11.86
N ASN A 153 -9.91 8.50 11.57
CA ASN A 153 -9.09 9.38 12.40
C ASN A 153 -9.63 10.81 12.45
N ILE A 154 -10.33 11.23 11.40
CA ILE A 154 -10.97 12.53 11.31
C ILE A 154 -12.47 12.32 11.13
N THR A 155 -13.25 12.91 11.99
CA THR A 155 -14.71 12.92 11.90
C THR A 155 -15.21 14.34 11.62
N LEU A 156 -16.01 14.50 10.59
CA LEU A 156 -16.73 15.72 10.27
C LEU A 156 -18.22 15.46 10.43
N ARG A 157 -18.94 16.27 11.21
CA ARG A 157 -20.40 16.20 11.33
C ARG A 157 -21.02 17.18 10.34
N VAL A 158 -21.96 16.73 9.55
CA VAL A 158 -22.72 17.59 8.64
C VAL A 158 -23.64 18.50 9.46
N GLU A 159 -23.45 19.80 9.36
CA GLU A 159 -24.31 20.81 10.00
C GLU A 159 -25.40 21.29 9.04
N GLU A 160 -25.08 21.45 7.77
CA GLU A 160 -25.98 21.92 6.73
C GLU A 160 -25.52 21.46 5.35
N VAL A 161 -26.46 21.22 4.46
CA VAL A 161 -26.21 21.06 3.03
C VAL A 161 -26.89 22.20 2.29
N SER A 162 -26.11 23.07 1.65
CA SER A 162 -26.63 24.27 1.00
C SER A 162 -25.83 24.58 -0.26
N GLN A 163 -26.51 24.99 -1.33
CA GLN A 163 -25.87 25.37 -2.60
C GLN A 163 -24.88 24.35 -3.15
N ASN A 164 -25.19 23.05 -3.02
CA ASN A 164 -24.34 21.93 -3.41
C ASN A 164 -23.02 21.85 -2.60
N GLN A 165 -22.95 22.49 -1.43
CA GLN A 165 -21.85 22.42 -0.49
C GLN A 165 -22.29 21.73 0.80
N ILE A 166 -21.37 21.03 1.45
CA ILE A 166 -21.60 20.37 2.73
C ILE A 166 -20.84 21.15 3.79
N ILE A 167 -21.55 21.85 4.64
CA ILE A 167 -20.99 22.58 5.77
C ILE A 167 -20.86 21.60 6.92
N THR A 168 -19.65 21.39 7.39
CA THR A 168 -19.37 20.43 8.45
C THR A 168 -18.70 21.06 9.65
N LEU A 169 -18.89 20.43 10.81
CA LEU A 169 -18.16 20.72 12.04
C LEU A 169 -17.09 19.65 12.27
N SER A 170 -15.84 20.04 12.42
CA SER A 170 -14.75 19.12 12.72
C SER A 170 -14.85 18.60 14.16
N LEU A 171 -14.95 17.27 14.30
CA LEU A 171 -14.96 16.54 15.56
C LEU A 171 -13.71 15.66 15.62
N ILE A 172 -12.53 16.27 15.72
CA ILE A 172 -11.28 15.52 15.81
C ILE A 172 -11.22 14.86 17.18
N HIS A 173 -11.29 13.55 17.22
CA HIS A 173 -10.93 12.79 18.39
C HIS A 173 -9.40 12.60 18.37
N ILE A 174 -8.74 13.23 19.29
CA ILE A 174 -7.33 12.98 19.58
C ILE A 174 -7.23 11.71 20.43
#